data_9b3fb3e1eaecc2edae0d7cd10d7a99fa
#
_entry.id   9b3fb3e1eaecc2edae0d7cd10d7a99fa
#
_cell.length_a   1.000
_cell.length_b   1.000
_cell.length_c   1.000
_cell.angle_alpha   90.00
_cell.angle_beta   90.00
_cell.angle_gamma   90.00
#
_symmetry.space_group_name_H-M   'P 1'
#
loop_
_entity.id
_entity.type
_entity.pdbx_description
1 polymer ?
#
loop_
_entity_poly.entity_id
_entity_poly.type
_entity_poly.pdbx_seq_one_letter_code
_entity_poly.pdbx_strand_id
1 'polypeptide(L)'
;MMERTLRIEGKLVEGILVVRDNRFLVTVDVEGERVWAHLADRGRLTDLLVPGRRMVLVERRAEHRKTDYDVSLIEYDGVWVSLDTRLPNKLVGEAIEAGVISEVTGYSSVRREVTKGQSRFDFLLEAEGRAPCLL
;
A
#
# COMPACT_ATOMS: atom_id res chain seq x y z
N MET A 1 8.12 21.44 -14.57
CA MET A 1 8.09 20.66 -13.32
C MET A 1 7.69 19.22 -13.66
N MET A 2 8.52 18.25 -13.34
CA MET A 2 8.18 16.86 -13.61
C MET A 2 7.25 16.32 -12.53
N GLU A 3 6.09 15.84 -12.94
CA GLU A 3 5.21 15.08 -12.05
C GLU A 3 5.88 13.76 -11.68
N ARG A 4 5.86 13.43 -10.39
CA ARG A 4 6.33 12.15 -9.89
C ARG A 4 5.12 11.28 -9.61
N THR A 5 5.09 10.11 -10.25
CA THR A 5 4.01 9.15 -10.08
C THR A 5 4.56 7.83 -9.57
N LEU A 6 3.90 7.28 -8.56
CA LEU A 6 4.13 5.91 -8.15
C LEU A 6 3.18 5.02 -8.95
N ARG A 7 3.73 4.00 -9.59
CA ARG A 7 2.93 3.02 -10.32
C ARG A 7 2.58 1.84 -9.42
N ILE A 8 1.33 1.43 -9.49
CA ILE A 8 0.90 0.16 -8.92
C ILE A 8 1.29 -0.92 -9.92
N GLU A 9 2.20 -1.80 -9.51
CA GLU A 9 2.71 -2.86 -10.38
C GLU A 9 1.73 -4.02 -10.49
N GLY A 10 1.71 -4.66 -11.66
CA GLY A 10 0.87 -5.81 -11.94
C GLY A 10 -0.35 -5.47 -12.78
N LYS A 11 -1.14 -6.49 -13.08
CA LYS A 11 -2.37 -6.34 -13.83
C LYS A 11 -3.48 -5.85 -12.90
N LEU A 12 -4.03 -4.68 -13.20
CA LEU A 12 -5.14 -4.10 -12.46
C LEU A 12 -6.47 -4.58 -13.01
N VAL A 13 -7.37 -4.91 -12.09
CA VAL A 13 -8.72 -5.36 -12.40
C VAL A 13 -9.70 -4.57 -11.54
N GLU A 14 -10.74 -4.04 -12.16
CA GLU A 14 -11.78 -3.30 -11.45
C GLU A 14 -12.94 -4.23 -11.12
N GLY A 15 -13.52 -4.07 -9.92
CA GLY A 15 -14.66 -4.87 -9.48
C GLY A 15 -15.51 -4.12 -8.47
N ILE A 16 -16.52 -4.81 -7.96
CA ILE A 16 -17.47 -4.28 -6.97
C ILE A 16 -17.40 -5.14 -5.71
N LEU A 17 -17.20 -4.50 -4.58
CA LEU A 17 -17.18 -5.20 -3.29
C LEU A 17 -18.54 -5.85 -3.02
N VAL A 18 -18.53 -7.16 -2.76
CA VAL A 18 -19.72 -7.91 -2.37
C VAL A 18 -19.84 -8.02 -0.86
N VAL A 19 -18.77 -8.52 -0.22
CA VAL A 19 -18.74 -8.70 1.24
C VAL A 19 -17.29 -8.83 1.72
N ARG A 20 -17.04 -8.40 2.95
CA ARG A 20 -15.81 -8.72 3.66
C ARG A 20 -16.03 -10.02 4.43
N ASP A 21 -15.34 -11.07 4.01
CA ASP A 21 -15.50 -12.40 4.60
C ASP A 21 -14.82 -12.52 5.97
N ASN A 22 -13.65 -11.92 6.10
CA ASN A 22 -12.89 -11.82 7.35
C ASN A 22 -11.88 -10.67 7.25
N ARG A 23 -10.99 -10.55 8.24
CA ARG A 23 -10.01 -9.44 8.27
C ARG A 23 -9.06 -9.38 7.08
N PHE A 24 -8.86 -10.51 6.41
CA PHE A 24 -7.87 -10.64 5.34
C PHE A 24 -8.47 -10.92 3.98
N LEU A 25 -9.79 -11.13 3.93
CA LEU A 25 -10.43 -11.66 2.74
C LEU A 25 -11.70 -10.88 2.41
N VAL A 26 -11.81 -10.50 1.15
CA VAL A 26 -13.03 -9.92 0.59
C VAL A 26 -13.48 -10.71 -0.63
N THR A 27 -14.79 -10.71 -0.87
CA THR A 27 -15.40 -11.21 -2.10
C THR A 27 -15.73 -10.02 -2.98
N VAL A 28 -15.28 -10.07 -4.23
CA VAL A 28 -15.44 -8.99 -5.20
C VAL A 28 -16.07 -9.56 -6.47
N ASP A 29 -17.03 -8.83 -7.03
CA ASP A 29 -17.61 -9.15 -8.33
C ASP A 29 -16.78 -8.49 -9.42
N VAL A 30 -16.15 -9.30 -10.26
CA VAL A 30 -15.37 -8.87 -11.41
C VAL A 30 -16.05 -9.38 -12.67
N GLU A 31 -16.66 -8.48 -13.43
CA GLU A 31 -17.36 -8.81 -14.68
C GLU A 31 -18.39 -9.95 -14.52
N GLY A 32 -19.16 -9.93 -13.42
CA GLY A 32 -20.18 -10.93 -13.13
C GLY A 32 -19.67 -12.20 -12.45
N GLU A 33 -18.36 -12.31 -12.27
CA GLU A 33 -17.74 -13.45 -11.59
C GLU A 33 -17.26 -13.04 -10.19
N ARG A 34 -17.57 -13.85 -9.20
CA ARG A 34 -17.12 -13.60 -7.82
C ARG A 34 -15.74 -14.18 -7.61
N VAL A 35 -14.83 -13.33 -7.15
CA VAL A 35 -13.46 -13.71 -6.84
C VAL A 35 -13.11 -13.32 -5.41
N TRP A 36 -12.14 -14.00 -4.83
CA TRP A 36 -11.56 -13.63 -3.55
C TRP A 36 -10.31 -12.78 -3.73
N ALA A 37 -10.21 -11.76 -2.91
CA ALA A 37 -9.02 -10.91 -2.88
C ALA A 37 -8.50 -10.77 -1.46
N HIS A 38 -7.17 -10.78 -1.34
CA HIS A 38 -6.48 -10.57 -0.07
C HIS A 38 -6.50 -9.09 0.30
N LEU A 39 -6.87 -8.80 1.54
CA LEU A 39 -6.87 -7.46 2.11
C LEU A 39 -5.73 -7.34 3.12
N ALA A 40 -4.74 -6.50 2.81
CA ALA A 40 -3.57 -6.32 3.67
C ALA A 40 -3.89 -5.55 4.95
N ASP A 41 -4.80 -4.58 4.87
CA ASP A 41 -5.20 -3.77 6.01
C ASP A 41 -6.18 -4.54 6.92
N ARG A 42 -5.75 -4.80 8.14
CA ARG A 42 -6.52 -5.56 9.14
C ARG A 42 -7.52 -4.70 9.92
N GLY A 43 -7.54 -3.40 9.70
CA GLY A 43 -8.45 -2.48 10.36
C GLY A 43 -9.91 -2.83 10.09
N ARG A 44 -10.80 -2.32 10.92
CA ARG A 44 -12.25 -2.54 10.72
C ARG A 44 -12.74 -1.93 9.42
N LEU A 45 -12.27 -0.71 9.10
CA LEU A 45 -12.55 -0.01 7.85
C LEU A 45 -14.05 0.01 7.49
N THR A 46 -14.90 0.15 8.50
CA THR A 46 -16.37 0.03 8.35
C THR A 46 -16.95 1.06 7.38
N ASP A 47 -16.36 2.25 7.33
CA ASP A 47 -16.81 3.32 6.42
C ASP A 47 -16.33 3.11 4.98
N LEU A 48 -15.25 2.38 4.79
CA LEU A 48 -14.68 2.09 3.47
C LEU A 48 -15.23 0.81 2.87
N LEU A 49 -15.22 -0.28 3.64
CA LEU A 49 -15.59 -1.61 3.15
C LEU A 49 -17.11 -1.81 3.15
N VAL A 50 -17.78 -0.98 2.40
CA VAL A 50 -19.25 -1.03 2.22
C VAL A 50 -19.56 -1.76 0.93
N PRO A 51 -20.39 -2.82 0.96
CA PRO A 51 -20.81 -3.52 -0.26
C PRO A 51 -21.36 -2.57 -1.31
N GLY A 52 -21.02 -2.82 -2.57
CA GLY A 52 -21.41 -2.01 -3.71
C GLY A 52 -20.36 -0.96 -4.13
N ARG A 53 -19.33 -0.73 -3.34
CA ARG A 53 -18.26 0.20 -3.74
C ARG A 53 -17.35 -0.41 -4.79
N ARG A 54 -16.83 0.44 -5.67
CA ARG A 54 -15.85 0.04 -6.67
C ARG A 54 -14.51 -0.20 -6.02
N MET A 55 -13.82 -1.23 -6.48
CA MET A 55 -12.48 -1.60 -6.01
C MET A 55 -11.55 -1.80 -7.20
N VAL A 56 -10.26 -1.57 -6.95
CA VAL A 56 -9.20 -1.99 -7.87
C VAL A 56 -8.42 -3.11 -7.20
N LEU A 57 -8.30 -4.23 -7.90
CA LEU A 57 -7.55 -5.40 -7.49
C LEU A 57 -6.28 -5.51 -8.33
N VAL A 58 -5.24 -6.09 -7.76
CA VAL A 58 -4.02 -6.45 -8.49
C VAL A 58 -3.95 -7.96 -8.59
N GLU A 59 -3.76 -8.48 -9.79
CA GLU A 59 -3.61 -9.91 -10.01
C GLU A 59 -2.25 -10.38 -9.46
N ARG A 60 -2.27 -11.38 -8.58
CA ARG A 60 -1.10 -11.95 -7.89
C ARG A 60 -1.19 -13.46 -7.85
N ARG A 61 -1.18 -14.10 -9.00
CA ARG A 61 -1.26 -15.55 -9.07
C ARG A 61 0.06 -16.19 -8.65
N ALA A 62 -0.02 -17.14 -7.69
CA ALA A 62 1.11 -17.91 -7.23
C ALA A 62 0.59 -19.23 -6.63
N GLU A 63 1.37 -20.30 -6.76
CA GLU A 63 0.99 -21.64 -6.32
C GLU A 63 0.64 -21.74 -4.83
N HIS A 64 1.28 -20.90 -4.00
CA HIS A 64 1.10 -20.94 -2.54
C HIS A 64 -0.01 -20.01 -2.04
N ARG A 65 -0.63 -19.26 -2.92
CA ARG A 65 -1.64 -18.29 -2.53
C ARG A 65 -3.05 -18.86 -2.62
N LYS A 66 -3.86 -18.55 -1.61
CA LYS A 66 -5.28 -18.89 -1.60
C LYS A 66 -6.11 -17.97 -2.49
N THR A 67 -5.58 -16.79 -2.77
CA THR A 67 -6.25 -15.78 -3.59
C THR A 67 -5.39 -15.41 -4.78
N ASP A 68 -6.03 -15.13 -5.92
CA ASP A 68 -5.35 -14.67 -7.13
C ASP A 68 -5.22 -13.15 -7.20
N TYR A 69 -5.79 -12.43 -6.23
CA TYR A 69 -5.86 -10.97 -6.23
C TYR A 69 -5.49 -10.40 -4.88
N ASP A 70 -4.89 -9.20 -4.91
CA ASP A 70 -4.73 -8.33 -3.75
C ASP A 70 -5.61 -7.10 -3.93
N VAL A 71 -6.23 -6.62 -2.85
CA VAL A 71 -6.94 -5.35 -2.87
C VAL A 71 -5.93 -4.21 -2.91
N SER A 72 -6.08 -3.33 -3.88
CA SER A 72 -5.24 -2.13 -4.01
C SER A 72 -5.97 -0.87 -3.56
N LEU A 73 -7.11 -0.59 -4.17
CA LEU A 73 -7.86 0.65 -3.96
C LEU A 73 -9.34 0.37 -3.75
N ILE A 74 -10.00 1.27 -3.02
CA ILE A 74 -11.46 1.32 -2.93
C ILE A 74 -11.92 2.76 -3.19
N GLU A 75 -13.07 2.92 -3.84
CA GLU A 75 -13.66 4.23 -4.07
C GLU A 75 -14.46 4.69 -2.87
N TYR A 76 -14.22 5.92 -2.44
CA TYR A 76 -14.98 6.58 -1.39
C TYR A 76 -15.27 8.02 -1.84
N ASP A 77 -16.55 8.36 -1.98
CA ASP A 77 -17.00 9.68 -2.43
C ASP A 77 -16.28 10.19 -3.69
N GLY A 78 -16.12 9.31 -4.68
CA GLY A 78 -15.47 9.64 -5.95
C GLY A 78 -13.94 9.71 -5.89
N VAL A 79 -13.34 9.34 -4.77
CA VAL A 79 -11.89 9.33 -4.57
C VAL A 79 -11.40 7.90 -4.36
N TRP A 80 -10.31 7.54 -5.01
CA TRP A 80 -9.65 6.27 -4.77
C TRP A 80 -8.80 6.33 -3.50
N VAL A 81 -9.05 5.41 -2.58
CA VAL A 81 -8.33 5.28 -1.31
C VAL A 81 -7.51 3.99 -1.33
N SER A 82 -6.23 4.08 -0.99
CA SER A 82 -5.35 2.91 -0.93
C SER A 82 -5.65 2.05 0.29
N LEU A 83 -5.77 0.75 0.06
CA LEU A 83 -5.86 -0.28 1.11
C LEU A 83 -4.61 -1.16 1.15
N ASP A 84 -3.57 -0.81 0.40
CA ASP A 84 -2.29 -1.51 0.45
C ASP A 84 -1.39 -0.85 1.50
N THR A 85 -1.23 -1.52 2.65
CA THR A 85 -0.44 -1.03 3.78
C THR A 85 1.06 -0.92 3.49
N ARG A 86 1.54 -1.51 2.39
CA ARG A 86 2.94 -1.42 1.97
C ARG A 86 3.21 -0.18 1.13
N LEU A 87 2.17 0.41 0.55
CA LEU A 87 2.30 1.53 -0.37
C LEU A 87 2.87 2.80 0.29
N PRO A 88 2.45 3.19 1.52
CA PRO A 88 2.99 4.39 2.16
C PRO A 88 4.51 4.36 2.31
N ASN A 89 5.08 3.25 2.76
CA ASN A 89 6.53 3.13 2.93
C ASN A 89 7.27 3.16 1.60
N LYS A 90 6.72 2.56 0.57
CA LYS A 90 7.29 2.64 -0.77
C LYS A 90 7.28 4.07 -1.30
N LEU A 91 6.15 4.75 -1.16
CA LEU A 91 5.97 6.13 -1.60
C LEU A 91 6.92 7.09 -0.87
N VAL A 92 6.97 6.99 0.47
CA VAL A 92 7.86 7.82 1.30
C VAL A 92 9.32 7.54 0.99
N GLY A 93 9.71 6.27 0.85
CA GLY A 93 11.07 5.89 0.51
C GLY A 93 11.53 6.47 -0.83
N GLU A 94 10.70 6.40 -1.85
CA GLU A 94 11.00 7.01 -3.15
C GLU A 94 11.09 8.53 -3.05
N ALA A 95 10.24 9.16 -2.25
CA ALA A 95 10.26 10.61 -2.04
C ALA A 95 11.53 11.06 -1.30
N ILE A 96 11.99 10.30 -0.30
CA ILE A 96 13.24 10.57 0.42
C ILE A 96 14.42 10.48 -0.54
N GLU A 97 14.53 9.39 -1.29
CA GLU A 97 15.62 9.16 -2.25
C GLU A 97 15.65 10.22 -3.35
N ALA A 98 14.49 10.74 -3.72
CA ALA A 98 14.36 11.79 -4.72
C ALA A 98 14.60 13.21 -4.17
N GLY A 99 14.74 13.37 -2.85
CA GLY A 99 14.99 14.66 -2.21
C GLY A 99 13.83 15.62 -2.24
N VAL A 100 12.58 15.12 -2.36
CA VAL A 100 11.39 15.99 -2.42
C VAL A 100 10.80 16.33 -1.06
N ILE A 101 11.25 15.65 0.01
CA ILE A 101 10.83 15.96 1.38
C ILE A 101 11.93 16.82 2.01
N SER A 102 11.69 18.12 2.09
CA SER A 102 12.72 19.10 2.50
C SER A 102 13.29 18.86 3.89
N GLU A 103 12.46 18.38 4.82
CA GLU A 103 12.84 18.14 6.22
C GLU A 103 13.85 17.00 6.39
N VAL A 104 13.93 16.12 5.40
CA VAL A 104 14.81 14.94 5.45
C VAL A 104 15.79 14.89 4.27
N THR A 105 16.13 16.03 3.69
CA THR A 105 17.13 16.13 2.65
C THR A 105 18.56 16.17 3.23
N GLY A 106 19.56 15.90 2.39
CA GLY A 106 20.95 15.99 2.77
C GLY A 106 21.54 14.74 3.41
N TYR A 107 20.80 13.64 3.44
CA TYR A 107 21.30 12.35 3.86
C TYR A 107 21.84 11.56 2.66
N SER A 108 22.97 10.89 2.85
CA SER A 108 23.64 10.14 1.78
C SER A 108 23.20 8.68 1.70
N SER A 109 22.62 8.13 2.78
CA SER A 109 22.13 6.77 2.77
C SER A 109 20.75 6.66 3.41
N VAL A 110 19.95 5.74 2.88
CA VAL A 110 18.60 5.44 3.36
C VAL A 110 18.53 3.92 3.54
N ARG A 111 18.32 3.48 4.78
CA ARG A 111 18.08 2.06 5.07
C ARG A 111 16.65 1.88 5.55
N ARG A 112 16.02 0.82 5.08
CA ARG A 112 14.62 0.50 5.39
C ARG A 112 14.55 -0.53 6.50
N GLU A 113 13.50 -0.44 7.32
CA GLU A 113 13.14 -1.42 8.33
C GLU A 113 14.27 -1.74 9.31
N VAL A 114 14.68 -0.72 10.06
CA VAL A 114 15.79 -0.79 11.01
C VAL A 114 15.29 -0.96 12.43
N THR A 115 15.85 -1.92 13.15
CA THR A 115 15.57 -2.13 14.57
C THR A 115 16.59 -1.40 15.43
N LYS A 116 16.11 -0.59 16.36
CA LYS A 116 16.93 0.08 17.41
C LYS A 116 16.33 -0.25 18.78
N GLY A 117 17.07 -1.01 19.58
CA GLY A 117 16.56 -1.48 20.86
C GLY A 117 15.33 -2.38 20.67
N GLN A 118 14.22 -1.98 21.27
CA GLN A 118 12.95 -2.70 21.14
C GLN A 118 12.00 -2.09 20.09
N SER A 119 12.45 -1.05 19.39
CA SER A 119 11.64 -0.34 18.40
C SER A 119 12.09 -0.65 16.98
N ARG A 120 11.13 -0.74 16.09
CA ARG A 120 11.37 -0.89 14.66
C ARG A 120 10.97 0.41 13.97
N PHE A 121 11.88 0.92 13.15
CA PHE A 121 11.69 2.13 12.38
C PHE A 121 11.61 1.80 10.89
N ASP A 122 10.81 2.55 10.18
CA ASP A 122 10.64 2.32 8.75
C ASP A 122 11.88 2.75 7.95
N PHE A 123 12.56 3.80 8.42
CA PHE A 123 13.75 4.33 7.75
C PHE A 123 14.82 4.78 8.73
N LEU A 124 16.06 4.55 8.36
CA LEU A 124 17.25 5.16 8.99
C LEU A 124 17.98 5.97 7.92
N LEU A 125 18.13 7.26 8.16
CA LEU A 125 18.84 8.19 7.27
C LEU A 125 20.17 8.55 7.90
N GLU A 126 21.25 8.45 7.15
CA GLU A 126 22.60 8.74 7.63
C GLU A 126 23.37 9.59 6.64
N ALA A 127 24.22 10.46 7.17
CA ALA A 127 25.21 11.23 6.40
C ALA A 127 26.42 11.51 7.29
N GLU A 128 27.58 11.64 6.68
CA GLU A 128 28.81 11.99 7.39
C GLU A 128 28.68 13.37 8.05
N GLY A 129 29.11 13.47 9.32
CA GLY A 129 29.07 14.70 10.08
C GLY A 129 27.67 15.15 10.52
N ARG A 130 26.68 14.27 10.44
CA ARG A 130 25.29 14.58 10.78
C ARG A 130 24.70 13.47 11.64
N ALA A 131 23.87 13.85 12.63
CA ALA A 131 23.17 12.88 13.46
C ALA A 131 22.20 12.02 12.62
N PRO A 132 22.11 10.71 12.90
CA PRO A 132 21.16 9.83 12.24
C PRO A 132 19.71 10.28 12.47
N CYS A 133 18.87 10.07 11.48
CA CYS A 133 17.43 10.34 11.55
C CYS A 133 16.65 9.03 11.46
N LEU A 134 15.81 8.77 12.44
CA LEU A 134 14.90 7.61 12.46
C LEU A 134 13.46 8.07 12.14
N LEU A 135 12.83 7.39 11.18
CA LEU A 135 11.46 7.66 10.75
C LEU A 135 10.58 6.42 10.91
#